data_45dfd292950cb9f5092b46bb5e53a2d1
#
_entry.id   45dfd292950cb9f5092b46bb5e53a2d1
#
_cell.length_a   1.000
_cell.length_b   1.000
_cell.length_c   1.000
_cell.angle_alpha   90.00
_cell.angle_beta   90.00
_cell.angle_gamma   90.00
#
_symmetry.space_group_name_H-M   'P 1'
#
loop_
_entity.id
_entity.type
_entity.pdbx_description
1 polymer ?
#
loop_
_entity_poly.entity_id
_entity_poly.type
_entity_poly.pdbx_seq_one_letter_code
_entity_poly.pdbx_strand_id
1 'polypeptide(L)'
;MAKHYLLFASLNYAYSILRPLEKEILRRGDEAAWYIEDECDDLLTEGERRLKTFDEVKKYNPIAIFAPGNFIYDFFPGVKVAVFHGYPMRKRIEKIDDHFTIRNWFDIYCTQGPSSTPYFKQLEAKHKFFKVYETGWCKVDAFFSPSLPPEPKRDVPVILYSPTFSKGITSAWALRETIDRLASEKNWRWIITFHPKLDDPQL
;
A
#
# COMPACT_ATOMS: atom_id res chain seq x y z
N MET A 1 1.52 -20.48 22.59
CA MET A 1 1.65 -19.05 22.91
C MET A 1 1.30 -18.27 21.65
N ALA A 2 0.54 -17.19 21.79
CA ALA A 2 0.27 -16.28 20.69
C ALA A 2 1.57 -15.65 20.18
N LYS A 3 1.66 -15.47 18.88
CA LYS A 3 2.80 -14.81 18.22
C LYS A 3 2.52 -13.31 18.13
N HIS A 4 3.54 -12.51 18.26
CA HIS A 4 3.43 -11.05 18.20
C HIS A 4 3.90 -10.55 16.82
N TYR A 5 3.12 -9.66 16.22
CA TYR A 5 3.43 -9.03 14.95
C TYR A 5 3.38 -7.50 15.10
N LEU A 6 4.28 -6.79 14.41
CA LEU A 6 4.29 -5.34 14.39
C LEU A 6 3.86 -4.84 13.01
N LEU A 7 2.99 -3.85 13.00
CA LEU A 7 2.52 -3.14 11.82
C LEU A 7 3.17 -1.75 11.83
N PHE A 8 4.10 -1.52 10.89
CA PHE A 8 4.91 -0.30 10.85
C PHE A 8 4.33 0.69 9.84
N ALA A 9 3.83 1.82 10.35
CA ALA A 9 3.21 2.87 9.55
C ALA A 9 4.11 4.11 9.51
N SER A 10 4.69 4.39 8.35
CA SER A 10 5.48 5.61 8.13
C SER A 10 4.70 6.72 7.43
N LEU A 11 3.57 6.42 6.81
CA LEU A 11 2.66 7.36 6.15
C LEU A 11 1.23 6.81 6.17
N ASN A 12 0.23 7.68 6.06
CA ASN A 12 -1.20 7.37 6.22
C ASN A 12 -1.72 6.26 5.29
N TYR A 13 -1.10 6.03 4.13
CA TYR A 13 -1.52 4.93 3.25
C TYR A 13 -1.31 3.54 3.89
N ALA A 14 -0.47 3.45 4.93
CA ALA A 14 -0.16 2.18 5.59
C ALA A 14 -1.39 1.52 6.21
N TYR A 15 -2.32 2.29 6.76
CA TYR A 15 -3.52 1.76 7.41
C TYR A 15 -4.36 0.88 6.48
N SER A 16 -4.62 1.36 5.26
CA SER A 16 -5.41 0.61 4.28
C SER A 16 -4.75 -0.69 3.81
N ILE A 17 -3.44 -0.81 3.99
CA ILE A 17 -2.66 -1.98 3.58
C ILE A 17 -2.48 -2.96 4.73
N LEU A 18 -2.23 -2.44 5.93
CA LEU A 18 -1.87 -3.27 7.08
C LEU A 18 -3.08 -3.78 7.87
N ARG A 19 -4.23 -3.08 7.87
CA ARG A 19 -5.45 -3.54 8.57
C ARG A 19 -5.97 -4.89 8.07
N PRO A 20 -5.95 -5.23 6.78
CA PRO A 20 -6.28 -6.60 6.35
C PRO A 20 -5.36 -7.66 6.96
N LEU A 21 -4.06 -7.36 7.10
CA LEU A 21 -3.10 -8.25 7.77
C LEU A 21 -3.37 -8.36 9.27
N GLU A 22 -3.66 -7.24 9.94
CA GLU A 22 -4.06 -7.24 11.34
C GLU A 22 -5.26 -8.16 11.59
N LYS A 23 -6.31 -8.01 10.78
CA LYS A 23 -7.51 -8.86 10.88
C LYS A 23 -7.17 -10.33 10.76
N GLU A 24 -6.30 -10.71 9.85
CA GLU A 24 -5.90 -12.10 9.67
C GLU A 24 -5.00 -12.60 10.82
N ILE A 25 -4.10 -11.78 11.34
CA ILE A 25 -3.28 -12.09 12.52
C ILE A 25 -4.19 -12.39 13.72
N LEU A 26 -5.13 -11.49 14.01
CA LEU A 26 -6.08 -11.63 15.11
C LEU A 26 -7.01 -12.84 14.92
N ARG A 27 -7.48 -13.09 13.69
CA ARG A 27 -8.31 -14.27 13.36
C ARG A 27 -7.58 -15.59 13.65
N ARG A 28 -6.25 -15.60 13.54
CA ARG A 28 -5.41 -16.77 13.87
C ARG A 28 -5.16 -16.94 15.37
N GLY A 29 -5.64 -16.03 16.21
CA GLY A 29 -5.39 -16.03 17.65
C GLY A 29 -4.01 -15.51 18.04
N ASP A 30 -3.34 -14.80 17.13
CA ASP A 30 -2.08 -14.12 17.37
C ASP A 30 -2.34 -12.63 17.71
N GLU A 31 -1.29 -11.91 18.11
CA GLU A 31 -1.36 -10.50 18.53
C GLU A 31 -0.73 -9.57 17.49
N ALA A 32 -1.36 -8.41 17.29
CA ALA A 32 -0.82 -7.33 16.47
C ALA A 32 -0.68 -6.05 17.31
N ALA A 33 0.36 -5.27 17.00
CA ALA A 33 0.52 -3.92 17.51
C ALA A 33 1.05 -3.02 16.40
N TRP A 34 0.82 -1.71 16.55
CA TRP A 34 1.22 -0.69 15.60
C TRP A 34 2.37 0.15 16.15
N TYR A 35 3.32 0.47 15.28
CA TYR A 35 4.27 1.54 15.48
C TYR A 35 4.07 2.58 14.37
N ILE A 36 3.88 3.83 14.77
CA ILE A 36 3.50 4.92 13.87
C ILE A 36 4.59 5.99 13.96
N GLU A 37 5.19 6.32 12.81
CA GLU A 37 6.17 7.39 12.67
C GLU A 37 5.53 8.77 12.86
N ASP A 38 6.36 9.76 13.22
CA ASP A 38 5.91 11.12 13.49
C ASP A 38 5.27 11.83 12.28
N GLU A 39 5.66 11.45 11.05
CA GLU A 39 5.08 11.97 9.81
C GLU A 39 3.73 11.34 9.43
N CYS A 40 3.26 10.36 10.20
CA CYS A 40 2.03 9.63 9.98
C CYS A 40 1.01 10.02 11.04
N ASP A 41 -0.19 10.43 10.62
CA ASP A 41 -1.28 10.71 11.55
C ASP A 41 -1.64 9.47 12.36
N ASP A 42 -2.00 9.66 13.64
CA ASP A 42 -2.54 8.57 14.45
C ASP A 42 -4.02 8.36 14.10
N LEU A 43 -4.26 7.42 13.18
CA LEU A 43 -5.60 7.04 12.73
C LEU A 43 -6.04 5.68 13.30
N LEU A 44 -5.43 5.24 14.41
CA LEU A 44 -5.83 4.01 15.09
C LEU A 44 -7.25 4.11 15.64
N THR A 45 -7.97 3.02 15.55
CA THR A 45 -9.31 2.88 16.10
C THR A 45 -9.28 2.16 17.44
N GLU A 46 -10.40 2.18 18.16
CA GLU A 46 -10.54 1.47 19.42
C GLU A 46 -10.24 -0.03 19.23
N GLY A 47 -9.35 -0.56 20.06
CA GLY A 47 -8.88 -1.95 20.00
C GLY A 47 -7.56 -2.14 19.22
N GLU A 48 -7.14 -1.19 18.39
CA GLU A 48 -5.81 -1.23 17.74
C GLU A 48 -4.73 -0.78 18.73
N ARG A 49 -3.80 -1.68 19.07
CA ARG A 49 -2.75 -1.43 20.07
C ARG A 49 -1.61 -0.62 19.49
N ARG A 50 -1.31 0.54 20.05
CA ARG A 50 -0.14 1.37 19.68
C ARG A 50 1.05 1.10 20.62
N LEU A 51 2.25 0.95 20.03
CA LEU A 51 3.53 1.05 20.72
C LEU A 51 4.15 2.42 20.36
N LYS A 52 4.52 3.20 21.36
CA LYS A 52 4.93 4.60 21.19
C LYS A 52 6.45 4.80 21.21
N THR A 53 7.18 3.86 21.78
CA THR A 53 8.62 3.96 21.95
C THR A 53 9.35 2.74 21.42
N PHE A 54 10.63 2.91 21.11
CA PHE A 54 11.50 1.80 20.70
C PHE A 54 11.63 0.72 21.77
N ASP A 55 11.62 1.12 23.04
CA ASP A 55 11.68 0.17 24.16
C ASP A 55 10.41 -0.66 24.29
N GLU A 56 9.24 -0.07 24.02
CA GLU A 56 7.99 -0.83 23.94
C GLU A 56 8.02 -1.85 22.81
N VAL A 57 8.56 -1.50 21.62
CA VAL A 57 8.73 -2.45 20.50
C VAL A 57 9.67 -3.58 20.88
N LYS A 58 10.82 -3.27 21.52
CA LYS A 58 11.76 -4.27 21.99
C LYS A 58 11.14 -5.21 23.02
N LYS A 59 10.38 -4.67 23.98
CA LYS A 59 9.66 -5.45 25.01
C LYS A 59 8.55 -6.30 24.41
N TYR A 60 7.84 -5.79 23.40
CA TYR A 60 6.80 -6.52 22.68
C TYR A 60 7.38 -7.68 21.89
N ASN A 61 8.62 -7.55 21.43
CA ASN A 61 9.43 -8.56 20.76
C ASN A 61 8.69 -9.27 19.62
N PRO A 62 8.28 -8.54 18.56
CA PRO A 62 7.56 -9.13 17.46
C PRO A 62 8.42 -10.15 16.71
N ILE A 63 7.79 -11.24 16.24
CA ILE A 63 8.48 -12.24 15.40
C ILE A 63 8.64 -11.74 13.96
N ALA A 64 7.73 -10.86 13.51
CA ALA A 64 7.82 -10.22 12.22
C ALA A 64 7.20 -8.81 12.26
N ILE A 65 7.68 -7.95 11.35
CA ILE A 65 7.24 -6.58 11.17
C ILE A 65 6.84 -6.38 9.73
N PHE A 66 5.61 -5.93 9.48
CA PHE A 66 5.11 -5.62 8.16
C PHE A 66 5.18 -4.12 7.89
N ALA A 67 5.81 -3.74 6.78
CA ALA A 67 5.90 -2.35 6.36
C ALA A 67 5.57 -2.20 4.87
N PRO A 68 4.65 -1.29 4.51
CA PRO A 68 4.33 -1.00 3.11
C PRO A 68 5.26 0.03 2.49
N GLY A 69 6.01 0.77 3.33
CA GLY A 69 7.00 1.75 2.92
C GLY A 69 8.33 1.14 2.46
N ASN A 70 9.28 2.00 2.16
CA ASN A 70 10.61 1.60 1.69
C ASN A 70 11.67 1.58 2.81
N PHE A 71 11.23 1.73 4.05
CA PHE A 71 12.10 1.89 5.21
C PHE A 71 11.49 1.19 6.42
N ILE A 72 12.36 0.69 7.29
CA ILE A 72 12.05 0.17 8.61
C ILE A 72 13.33 0.24 9.46
N TYR A 73 13.19 0.35 10.77
CA TYR A 73 14.34 0.29 11.68
C TYR A 73 14.94 -1.11 11.72
N ASP A 74 16.22 -1.23 11.42
CA ASP A 74 16.99 -2.49 11.42
C ASP A 74 17.13 -3.08 12.84
N PHE A 75 17.21 -2.21 13.85
CA PHE A 75 17.35 -2.61 15.25
C PHE A 75 16.04 -3.09 15.90
N PHE A 76 14.90 -3.01 15.24
CA PHE A 76 13.68 -3.64 15.74
C PHE A 76 13.79 -5.17 15.67
N PRO A 77 13.33 -5.91 16.71
CA PRO A 77 13.37 -7.37 16.68
C PRO A 77 12.43 -7.95 15.63
N GLY A 78 12.74 -9.16 15.18
CA GLY A 78 11.90 -9.91 14.23
C GLY A 78 12.24 -9.69 12.75
N VAL A 79 11.61 -10.51 11.91
CA VAL A 79 11.77 -10.52 10.46
C VAL A 79 11.09 -9.30 9.83
N LYS A 80 11.80 -8.56 8.98
CA LYS A 80 11.28 -7.36 8.29
C LYS A 80 10.64 -7.76 6.97
N VAL A 81 9.36 -7.46 6.81
CA VAL A 81 8.55 -7.89 5.67
C VAL A 81 8.02 -6.69 4.90
N ALA A 82 8.45 -6.54 3.65
CA ALA A 82 7.93 -5.54 2.72
C ALA A 82 6.62 -6.04 2.09
N VAL A 83 5.53 -5.26 2.22
CA VAL A 83 4.21 -5.58 1.64
C VAL A 83 3.77 -4.58 0.56
N PHE A 84 4.60 -3.61 0.25
CA PHE A 84 4.44 -2.58 -0.77
C PHE A 84 3.18 -1.70 -0.61
N HIS A 85 3.28 -0.44 -1.07
CA HIS A 85 2.19 0.53 -1.04
C HIS A 85 1.55 0.80 -2.41
N GLY A 86 2.07 0.21 -3.47
CA GLY A 86 1.57 0.37 -4.82
C GLY A 86 2.19 -0.62 -5.78
N TYR A 87 1.60 -0.75 -6.96
CA TYR A 87 2.18 -1.56 -8.02
C TYR A 87 3.41 -0.89 -8.63
N PRO A 88 4.46 -1.64 -8.94
CA PRO A 88 5.59 -1.14 -9.71
C PRO A 88 5.14 -0.97 -11.16
N MET A 89 4.51 0.17 -11.45
CA MET A 89 4.18 0.58 -12.81
C MET A 89 5.37 1.32 -13.40
N ARG A 90 5.69 1.07 -14.65
CA ARG A 90 6.74 1.79 -15.41
C ARG A 90 6.38 3.26 -15.65
N LYS A 91 6.13 4.01 -14.57
CA LYS A 91 5.73 5.42 -14.63
C LYS A 91 6.78 6.34 -15.25
N ARG A 92 8.05 5.98 -15.11
CA ARG A 92 9.18 6.75 -15.60
C ARG A 92 10.05 5.83 -16.44
N ILE A 93 10.04 6.01 -17.74
CA ILE A 93 10.84 5.21 -18.68
C ILE A 93 12.34 5.31 -18.35
N GLU A 94 12.78 6.48 -17.87
CA GLU A 94 14.18 6.76 -17.51
C GLU A 94 14.62 6.16 -16.16
N LYS A 95 13.67 5.69 -15.34
CA LYS A 95 13.90 5.16 -13.98
C LYS A 95 13.15 3.86 -13.72
N ILE A 96 13.23 2.95 -14.69
CA ILE A 96 12.57 1.63 -14.63
C ILE A 96 12.96 0.88 -13.35
N ASP A 97 14.21 1.04 -12.92
CA ASP A 97 14.80 0.32 -11.79
C ASP A 97 14.41 0.89 -10.40
N ASP A 98 13.86 2.12 -10.32
CA ASP A 98 13.52 2.74 -9.04
C ASP A 98 12.53 1.90 -8.21
N HIS A 99 11.61 1.18 -8.86
CA HIS A 99 10.61 0.33 -8.20
C HIS A 99 11.20 -1.00 -7.70
N PHE A 100 12.33 -1.41 -8.25
CA PHE A 100 12.99 -2.68 -7.93
C PHE A 100 14.29 -2.47 -7.12
N THR A 101 14.50 -1.26 -6.61
CA THR A 101 15.68 -0.96 -5.80
C THR A 101 15.59 -1.68 -4.45
N ILE A 102 16.58 -2.53 -4.17
CA ILE A 102 16.73 -3.19 -2.88
C ILE A 102 17.49 -2.25 -1.94
N ARG A 103 16.86 -1.88 -0.82
CA ARG A 103 17.39 -0.91 0.15
C ARG A 103 17.97 -1.56 1.40
N ASN A 104 18.12 -2.87 1.42
CA ASN A 104 18.71 -3.68 2.51
C ASN A 104 17.97 -3.60 3.87
N TRP A 105 16.72 -3.14 3.87
CA TRP A 105 15.92 -3.03 5.09
C TRP A 105 15.07 -4.26 5.38
N PHE A 106 14.84 -5.12 4.37
CA PHE A 106 13.85 -6.19 4.46
C PHE A 106 14.47 -7.56 4.24
N ASP A 107 14.02 -8.52 5.05
CA ASP A 107 14.35 -9.93 4.93
C ASP A 107 13.44 -10.67 3.95
N ILE A 108 12.20 -10.16 3.80
CA ILE A 108 11.17 -10.75 2.94
C ILE A 108 10.50 -9.66 2.12
N TYR A 109 10.29 -9.94 0.84
CA TYR A 109 9.48 -9.14 -0.08
C TYR A 109 8.25 -9.94 -0.51
N CYS A 110 7.05 -9.46 -0.13
CA CYS A 110 5.76 -10.03 -0.52
C CYS A 110 5.29 -9.36 -1.80
N THR A 111 5.51 -10.00 -2.96
CA THR A 111 5.16 -9.40 -4.25
C THR A 111 3.68 -9.55 -4.58
N GLN A 112 3.16 -8.58 -5.32
CA GLN A 112 1.74 -8.43 -5.59
C GLN A 112 1.21 -9.34 -6.70
N GLY A 113 2.10 -9.93 -7.51
CA GLY A 113 1.69 -10.81 -8.59
C GLY A 113 2.74 -10.98 -9.68
N PRO A 114 2.39 -11.71 -10.76
CA PRO A 114 3.33 -12.14 -11.80
C PRO A 114 3.99 -10.97 -12.56
N SER A 115 3.44 -9.77 -12.52
CA SER A 115 4.03 -8.59 -13.14
C SER A 115 5.28 -8.08 -12.43
N SER A 116 5.44 -8.39 -11.13
CA SER A 116 6.57 -7.92 -10.31
C SER A 116 7.45 -9.06 -9.80
N THR A 117 6.89 -10.22 -9.52
CA THR A 117 7.59 -11.35 -8.90
C THR A 117 8.87 -11.78 -9.63
N PRO A 118 8.89 -11.92 -10.96
CA PRO A 118 10.10 -12.36 -11.66
C PRO A 118 11.29 -11.42 -11.48
N TYR A 119 11.05 -10.11 -11.42
CA TYR A 119 12.10 -9.11 -11.18
C TYR A 119 12.68 -9.24 -9.77
N PHE A 120 11.83 -9.36 -8.75
CA PHE A 120 12.29 -9.53 -7.37
C PHE A 120 12.98 -10.89 -7.17
N LYS A 121 12.58 -11.94 -7.88
CA LYS A 121 13.27 -13.23 -7.86
C LYS A 121 14.67 -13.16 -8.47
N GLN A 122 14.88 -12.38 -9.52
CA GLN A 122 16.23 -12.13 -10.05
C GLN A 122 17.10 -11.38 -9.04
N LEU A 123 16.53 -10.41 -8.32
CA LEU A 123 17.23 -9.68 -7.27
C LEU A 123 17.52 -10.57 -6.05
N GLU A 124 16.61 -11.45 -5.65
CA GLU A 124 16.85 -12.49 -4.63
C GLU A 124 18.05 -13.37 -5.00
N ALA A 125 18.09 -13.87 -6.24
CA ALA A 125 19.18 -14.69 -6.72
C ALA A 125 20.53 -13.95 -6.74
N LYS A 126 20.51 -12.67 -7.07
CA LYS A 126 21.68 -11.79 -7.12
C LYS A 126 22.21 -11.45 -5.72
N HIS A 127 21.35 -11.02 -4.83
CA HIS A 127 21.73 -10.46 -3.52
C HIS A 127 21.82 -11.51 -2.40
N LYS A 128 20.99 -12.54 -2.45
CA LYS A 128 21.00 -13.73 -1.56
C LYS A 128 20.68 -13.50 -0.08
N PHE A 129 20.46 -12.25 0.37
CA PHE A 129 20.22 -11.98 1.79
C PHE A 129 18.72 -11.84 2.15
N PHE A 130 17.81 -11.83 1.17
CA PHE A 130 16.36 -11.77 1.38
C PHE A 130 15.63 -12.87 0.62
N LYS A 131 14.36 -13.05 0.92
CA LYS A 131 13.44 -13.98 0.23
C LYS A 131 12.28 -13.25 -0.42
N VAL A 132 11.77 -13.81 -1.51
CA VAL A 132 10.64 -13.27 -2.25
C VAL A 132 9.52 -14.29 -2.32
N TYR A 133 8.31 -13.84 -1.95
CA TYR A 133 7.09 -14.64 -2.05
C TYR A 133 6.03 -13.87 -2.83
N GLU A 134 5.38 -14.51 -3.79
CA GLU A 134 4.20 -13.97 -4.42
C GLU A 134 2.99 -14.22 -3.51
N THR A 135 2.45 -13.16 -2.94
CA THR A 135 1.37 -13.24 -1.94
C THR A 135 0.08 -12.57 -2.37
N GLY A 136 0.11 -11.85 -3.48
CA GLY A 136 -0.94 -10.88 -3.79
C GLY A 136 -0.74 -9.58 -3.00
N TRP A 137 -1.74 -8.72 -3.02
CA TRP A 137 -1.71 -7.43 -2.32
C TRP A 137 -2.89 -7.28 -1.37
N CYS A 138 -2.64 -7.43 -0.09
CA CYS A 138 -3.65 -7.43 0.97
C CYS A 138 -4.58 -6.20 0.97
N LYS A 139 -4.12 -5.05 0.45
CA LYS A 139 -4.97 -3.86 0.30
C LYS A 139 -6.24 -4.11 -0.52
N VAL A 140 -6.20 -5.02 -1.46
CA VAL A 140 -7.33 -5.30 -2.35
C VAL A 140 -8.22 -6.46 -1.88
N ASP A 141 -7.84 -7.16 -0.81
CA ASP A 141 -8.59 -8.32 -0.31
C ASP A 141 -10.04 -7.97 0.01
N ALA A 142 -10.30 -6.76 0.50
CA ALA A 142 -11.65 -6.29 0.77
C ALA A 142 -12.57 -6.28 -0.45
N PHE A 143 -12.03 -6.12 -1.66
CA PHE A 143 -12.80 -6.12 -2.91
C PHE A 143 -13.17 -7.53 -3.41
N PHE A 144 -12.54 -8.55 -2.85
CA PHE A 144 -12.79 -9.96 -3.19
C PHE A 144 -13.51 -10.72 -2.06
N SER A 145 -14.00 -9.99 -1.06
CA SER A 145 -14.74 -10.60 0.03
C SER A 145 -16.07 -11.17 -0.45
N PRO A 146 -16.42 -12.43 -0.12
CA PRO A 146 -17.73 -13.01 -0.43
C PRO A 146 -18.91 -12.24 0.19
N SER A 147 -18.65 -11.40 1.19
CA SER A 147 -19.68 -10.58 1.88
C SER A 147 -19.98 -9.27 1.15
N LEU A 148 -19.29 -8.96 0.05
CA LEU A 148 -19.64 -7.77 -0.73
C LEU A 148 -21.02 -7.95 -1.37
N PRO A 149 -21.91 -6.94 -1.27
CA PRO A 149 -23.15 -6.98 -1.99
C PRO A 149 -22.90 -7.04 -3.50
N PRO A 150 -23.77 -7.69 -4.27
CA PRO A 150 -23.67 -7.69 -5.72
C PRO A 150 -23.65 -6.25 -6.24
N GLU A 151 -22.89 -6.00 -7.29
CA GLU A 151 -22.87 -4.67 -7.90
C GLU A 151 -24.28 -4.25 -8.30
N PRO A 152 -24.74 -3.06 -7.89
CA PRO A 152 -26.04 -2.56 -8.32
C PRO A 152 -26.04 -2.38 -9.84
N LYS A 153 -27.12 -2.84 -10.50
CA LYS A 153 -27.35 -2.51 -11.91
C LYS A 153 -27.39 -0.98 -12.04
N ARG A 154 -26.64 -0.46 -12.98
CA ARG A 154 -26.57 0.98 -13.25
C ARG A 154 -27.15 1.28 -14.61
N ASP A 155 -28.06 2.25 -14.66
CA ASP A 155 -28.71 2.65 -15.90
C ASP A 155 -27.80 3.48 -16.81
N VAL A 156 -26.73 4.04 -16.24
CA VAL A 156 -25.76 4.87 -16.94
C VAL A 156 -24.32 4.44 -16.61
N PRO A 157 -23.38 4.57 -17.55
CA PRO A 157 -21.98 4.34 -17.31
C PRO A 157 -21.42 5.24 -16.19
N VAL A 158 -20.57 4.67 -15.33
CA VAL A 158 -19.84 5.41 -14.32
C VAL A 158 -18.37 5.43 -14.71
N ILE A 159 -17.84 6.64 -14.88
CA ILE A 159 -16.44 6.87 -15.27
C ILE A 159 -15.66 7.35 -14.04
N LEU A 160 -14.67 6.57 -13.62
CA LEU A 160 -13.70 7.01 -12.62
C LEU A 160 -12.49 7.62 -13.31
N TYR A 161 -12.22 8.89 -13.01
CA TYR A 161 -11.01 9.57 -13.45
C TYR A 161 -10.12 9.91 -12.25
N SER A 162 -8.93 9.27 -12.21
CA SER A 162 -7.98 9.42 -11.12
C SER A 162 -6.56 9.62 -11.67
N PRO A 163 -6.20 10.86 -12.08
CA PRO A 163 -4.89 11.14 -12.65
C PRO A 163 -3.78 11.12 -11.61
N THR A 164 -2.54 10.87 -12.06
CA THR A 164 -1.34 11.05 -11.23
C THR A 164 -1.07 12.53 -10.97
N PHE A 165 -0.24 12.85 -9.96
CA PHE A 165 0.05 14.23 -9.56
C PHE A 165 1.30 14.82 -10.22
N SER A 166 2.19 14.01 -10.78
CA SER A 166 3.48 14.50 -11.28
C SER A 166 3.31 15.32 -12.54
N LYS A 167 3.79 16.57 -12.55
CA LYS A 167 3.89 17.40 -13.75
C LYS A 167 4.62 16.63 -14.87
N GLY A 168 4.15 16.75 -16.10
CA GLY A 168 4.73 16.06 -17.26
C GLY A 168 4.21 14.65 -17.52
N ILE A 169 3.55 14.00 -16.55
CA ILE A 169 2.92 12.69 -16.76
C ILE A 169 1.45 12.65 -16.32
N THR A 170 0.96 13.68 -15.64
CA THR A 170 -0.47 13.80 -15.34
C THR A 170 -1.26 14.26 -16.55
N SER A 171 -2.43 13.67 -16.74
CA SER A 171 -3.38 14.09 -17.77
C SER A 171 -4.41 15.12 -17.26
N ALA A 172 -4.31 15.56 -16.01
CA ALA A 172 -5.33 16.37 -15.36
C ALA A 172 -5.68 17.63 -16.17
N TRP A 173 -4.67 18.41 -16.54
CA TRP A 173 -4.89 19.62 -17.35
C TRP A 173 -5.26 19.31 -18.80
N ALA A 174 -4.61 18.34 -19.41
CA ALA A 174 -4.83 18.00 -20.82
C ALA A 174 -6.23 17.46 -21.12
N LEU A 175 -6.86 16.77 -20.16
CA LEU A 175 -8.18 16.18 -20.36
C LEU A 175 -9.33 17.00 -19.78
N ARG A 176 -9.07 18.11 -19.09
CA ARG A 176 -10.12 18.92 -18.45
C ARG A 176 -11.26 19.29 -19.42
N GLU A 177 -10.94 20.01 -20.51
CA GLU A 177 -11.94 20.43 -21.49
C GLU A 177 -12.68 19.23 -22.14
N THR A 178 -11.96 18.13 -22.37
CA THR A 178 -12.56 16.91 -22.90
C THR A 178 -13.56 16.30 -21.93
N ILE A 179 -13.22 16.27 -20.63
CA ILE A 179 -14.11 15.76 -19.58
C ILE A 179 -15.33 16.65 -19.44
N ASP A 180 -15.17 17.98 -19.41
CA ASP A 180 -16.27 18.95 -19.34
C ASP A 180 -17.24 18.80 -20.51
N ARG A 181 -16.70 18.67 -21.73
CA ARG A 181 -17.51 18.42 -22.92
C ARG A 181 -18.26 17.09 -22.83
N LEU A 182 -17.58 16.00 -22.51
CA LEU A 182 -18.21 14.68 -22.39
C LEU A 182 -19.23 14.62 -21.25
N ALA A 183 -19.00 15.32 -20.16
CA ALA A 183 -19.94 15.40 -19.04
C ALA A 183 -21.23 16.14 -19.43
N SER A 184 -21.15 17.14 -20.33
CA SER A 184 -22.30 17.86 -20.82
C SER A 184 -23.05 17.13 -21.95
N GLU A 185 -22.34 16.43 -22.84
CA GLU A 185 -22.90 15.76 -24.02
C GLU A 185 -23.45 14.36 -23.74
N LYS A 186 -22.90 13.66 -22.71
CA LYS A 186 -23.20 12.25 -22.43
C LYS A 186 -23.88 12.10 -21.08
N ASN A 187 -24.90 11.27 -21.04
CA ASN A 187 -25.52 10.87 -19.78
C ASN A 187 -24.63 9.84 -19.04
N TRP A 188 -23.44 10.28 -18.61
CA TRP A 188 -22.49 9.48 -17.83
C TRP A 188 -22.32 10.09 -16.44
N ARG A 189 -22.13 9.23 -15.45
CA ARG A 189 -21.78 9.67 -14.10
C ARG A 189 -20.26 9.70 -13.97
N TRP A 190 -19.71 10.88 -13.68
CA TRP A 190 -18.28 11.05 -13.44
C TRP A 190 -17.97 11.03 -11.95
N ILE A 191 -16.90 10.31 -11.60
CA ILE A 191 -16.26 10.36 -10.29
C ILE A 191 -14.82 10.81 -10.56
N ILE A 192 -14.49 12.01 -10.11
CA ILE A 192 -13.16 12.59 -10.30
C ILE A 192 -12.49 12.64 -8.93
N THR A 193 -11.30 12.06 -8.81
CA THR A 193 -10.52 12.09 -7.60
C THR A 193 -9.07 12.39 -7.92
N PHE A 194 -8.54 13.45 -7.34
CA PHE A 194 -7.16 13.84 -7.51
C PHE A 194 -6.28 13.22 -6.41
N HIS A 195 -5.03 12.99 -6.76
CA HIS A 195 -4.04 12.59 -5.78
C HIS A 195 -3.81 13.75 -4.78
N PRO A 196 -3.69 13.52 -3.46
CA PRO A 196 -3.52 14.59 -2.46
C PRO A 196 -2.36 15.57 -2.72
N LYS A 197 -1.35 15.15 -3.50
CA LYS A 197 -0.24 16.01 -3.92
C LYS A 197 -0.52 16.82 -5.20
N LEU A 198 -1.67 16.66 -5.80
CA LEU A 198 -2.12 17.46 -6.93
C LEU A 198 -3.00 18.58 -6.37
N ASP A 199 -2.34 19.57 -5.82
CA ASP A 199 -2.96 20.78 -5.25
C ASP A 199 -2.79 21.92 -6.28
N ASP A 200 -3.79 22.07 -7.14
CA ASP A 200 -3.86 23.13 -8.14
C ASP A 200 -5.28 23.70 -8.17
N PRO A 201 -5.48 24.95 -7.74
CA PRO A 201 -6.80 25.58 -7.70
C PRO A 201 -7.42 25.78 -9.07
N GLN A 202 -6.70 25.51 -10.16
CA GLN A 202 -7.24 25.58 -11.54
C GLN A 202 -7.83 24.25 -12.01
N LEU A 203 -7.75 23.19 -11.25
CA LEU A 203 -8.35 21.89 -11.51
C LEU A 203 -9.65 21.69 -10.75
#